data_4c32911617f441bc872d08334a8243eb
#
_entry.id   4c32911617f441bc872d08334a8243eb
#
_cell.length_a   1.000
_cell.length_b   1.000
_cell.length_c   1.000
_cell.angle_alpha   90.00
_cell.angle_beta   90.00
_cell.angle_gamma   90.00
#
_symmetry.space_group_name_H-M   'P 1'
#
loop_
_entity.id
_entity.type
_entity.pdbx_description
1 polymer ?
#
loop_
_entity_poly.entity_id
_entity_poly.type
_entity_poly.pdbx_seq_one_letter_code
_entity_poly.pdbx_strand_id
1 'polypeptide(L)'
;LIDNYIETGKAKLVFVDMPFLGRDSITAAHASYCAEDQEKYWEYHTILYTFQDGHPDSGWADRDRLNSFAFSLDMNMDEFNECMDSSKYLQRVKANYNEAVKNDANSTPTFIIISQDGKTEKFAGAQPYSVFAATIESML
;
A
#
# COMPACT_ATOMS: atom_id res chain seq x y z
N LEU A 1 3.45 6.00 14.84
CA LEU A 1 4.61 6.21 13.95
C LEU A 1 4.45 7.46 13.10
N ILE A 2 3.29 7.67 12.48
CA ILE A 2 3.02 8.81 11.62
C ILE A 2 3.37 10.12 12.35
N ASP A 3 2.68 10.43 13.44
CA ASP A 3 2.79 11.68 14.18
C ASP A 3 4.21 11.95 14.72
N ASN A 4 4.91 10.87 15.12
CA ASN A 4 6.21 11.02 15.81
C ASN A 4 7.42 11.01 14.87
N TYR A 5 7.30 10.41 13.70
CA TYR A 5 8.45 10.22 12.80
C TYR A 5 8.21 10.75 11.39
N ILE A 6 7.01 10.54 10.82
CA ILE A 6 6.74 10.96 9.44
C ILE A 6 6.44 12.46 9.40
N GLU A 7 5.47 12.92 10.17
CA GLU A 7 5.07 14.34 10.22
C GLU A 7 6.18 15.25 10.77
N THR A 8 7.05 14.71 11.63
CA THR A 8 8.22 15.44 12.13
C THR A 8 9.42 15.45 11.17
N GLY A 9 9.32 14.74 10.03
CA GLY A 9 10.38 14.66 9.03
C GLY A 9 11.57 13.77 9.43
N LYS A 10 11.49 13.03 10.53
CA LYS A 10 12.53 12.10 10.96
C LYS A 10 12.61 10.84 10.11
N ALA A 11 11.49 10.44 9.50
CA ALA A 11 11.41 9.28 8.61
C ALA A 11 10.47 9.55 7.45
N LYS A 12 10.58 8.73 6.39
CA LYS A 12 9.66 8.68 5.26
C LYS A 12 9.04 7.30 5.19
N LEU A 13 7.71 7.25 5.05
CA LEU A 13 6.99 6.00 4.77
C LEU A 13 6.88 5.78 3.26
N VAL A 14 7.27 4.60 2.80
CA VAL A 14 7.04 4.13 1.44
C VAL A 14 6.25 2.83 1.53
N PHE A 15 5.08 2.80 0.90
CA PHE A 15 4.26 1.59 0.81
C PHE A 15 4.54 0.87 -0.51
N VAL A 16 4.80 -0.42 -0.43
CA VAL A 16 5.08 -1.28 -1.59
C VAL A 16 4.07 -2.42 -1.58
N ASP A 17 3.28 -2.55 -2.64
CA ASP A 17 2.28 -3.60 -2.73
C ASP A 17 2.92 -4.97 -2.88
N MET A 18 2.33 -5.95 -2.20
CA MET A 18 2.64 -7.37 -2.37
C MET A 18 1.35 -8.16 -2.60
N PRO A 19 0.75 -8.07 -3.81
CA PRO A 19 -0.57 -8.62 -4.11
C PRO A 19 -0.51 -10.11 -4.45
N PHE A 20 -0.28 -10.97 -3.45
CA PHE A 20 -0.14 -12.43 -3.63
C PHE A 20 -1.39 -13.24 -3.23
N LEU A 21 -2.45 -12.58 -2.75
CA LEU A 21 -3.69 -13.22 -2.32
C LEU A 21 -4.76 -13.28 -3.41
N GLY A 22 -4.35 -13.43 -4.67
CA GLY A 22 -5.25 -13.57 -5.79
C GLY A 22 -5.56 -12.28 -6.53
N ARG A 23 -6.58 -12.33 -7.39
CA ARG A 23 -6.94 -11.24 -8.31
C ARG A 23 -7.38 -9.98 -7.58
N ASP A 24 -8.15 -10.12 -6.51
CA ASP A 24 -8.64 -8.99 -5.72
C ASP A 24 -7.50 -8.10 -5.22
N SER A 25 -6.40 -8.70 -4.74
CA SER A 25 -5.22 -7.96 -4.29
C SER A 25 -4.58 -7.14 -5.41
N ILE A 26 -4.52 -7.69 -6.62
CA ILE A 26 -3.96 -7.01 -7.80
C ILE A 26 -4.87 -5.85 -8.21
N THR A 27 -6.18 -6.09 -8.26
CA THR A 27 -7.16 -5.07 -8.67
C THR A 27 -7.23 -3.93 -7.65
N ALA A 28 -7.22 -4.23 -6.35
CA ALA A 28 -7.20 -3.24 -5.29
C ALA A 28 -5.92 -2.38 -5.31
N ALA A 29 -4.74 -3.01 -5.49
CA ALA A 29 -3.48 -2.29 -5.64
C ALA A 29 -3.48 -1.38 -6.88
N HIS A 30 -4.00 -1.84 -8.02
CA HIS A 30 -4.15 -1.01 -9.20
C HIS A 30 -5.06 0.20 -8.96
N ALA A 31 -6.22 -0.02 -8.32
CA ALA A 31 -7.17 1.03 -8.00
C ALA A 31 -6.57 2.11 -7.07
N SER A 32 -5.73 1.73 -6.10
CA SER A 32 -5.07 2.69 -5.22
C SER A 32 -4.13 3.64 -5.97
N TYR A 33 -3.46 3.16 -7.04
CA TYR A 33 -2.66 4.03 -7.92
C TYR A 33 -3.50 4.89 -8.85
N CYS A 34 -4.68 4.42 -9.27
CA CYS A 34 -5.62 5.30 -9.98
C CYS A 34 -6.14 6.42 -9.06
N ALA A 35 -6.27 6.16 -7.78
CA ALA A 35 -6.59 7.19 -6.79
C ALA A 35 -5.39 8.15 -6.53
N GLU A 36 -4.15 7.67 -6.66
CA GLU A 36 -2.94 8.50 -6.56
C GLU A 36 -2.91 9.62 -7.62
N ASP A 37 -3.41 9.37 -8.83
CA ASP A 37 -3.52 10.38 -9.89
C ASP A 37 -4.34 11.62 -9.47
N GLN A 38 -5.21 11.46 -8.48
CA GLN A 38 -6.08 12.49 -7.94
C GLN A 38 -5.71 12.87 -6.48
N GLU A 39 -4.49 12.57 -6.06
CA GLU A 39 -3.96 12.86 -4.72
C GLU A 39 -4.77 12.17 -3.58
N LYS A 40 -5.44 11.04 -3.90
CA LYS A 40 -6.30 10.30 -2.98
C LYS A 40 -5.77 8.92 -2.58
N TYR A 41 -4.46 8.66 -2.77
CA TYR A 41 -3.88 7.34 -2.47
C TYR A 41 -4.15 6.87 -1.04
N TRP A 42 -3.86 7.71 -0.03
CA TRP A 42 -3.93 7.28 1.37
C TRP A 42 -5.36 7.17 1.87
N GLU A 43 -6.27 8.02 1.43
CA GLU A 43 -7.69 7.91 1.73
C GLU A 43 -8.28 6.64 1.11
N TYR A 44 -7.94 6.35 -0.15
CA TYR A 44 -8.37 5.15 -0.85
C TYR A 44 -7.78 3.88 -0.23
N HIS A 45 -6.49 3.89 0.11
CA HIS A 45 -5.81 2.83 0.86
C HIS A 45 -6.54 2.52 2.18
N THR A 46 -6.89 3.54 2.95
CA THR A 46 -7.62 3.39 4.21
C THR A 46 -8.98 2.74 4.00
N ILE A 47 -9.74 3.14 2.98
CA ILE A 47 -11.03 2.53 2.65
C ILE A 47 -10.87 1.06 2.28
N LEU A 48 -9.90 0.71 1.43
CA LEU A 48 -9.63 -0.67 1.06
C LEU A 48 -9.40 -1.56 2.28
N TYR A 49 -8.54 -1.14 3.21
CA TYR A 49 -8.25 -1.91 4.44
C TYR A 49 -9.42 -1.93 5.43
N THR A 50 -10.25 -0.89 5.46
CA THR A 50 -11.41 -0.82 6.36
C THR A 50 -12.53 -1.75 5.90
N PHE A 51 -12.73 -1.87 4.58
CA PHE A 51 -13.90 -2.52 4.00
C PHE A 51 -13.60 -3.83 3.25
N GLN A 52 -12.37 -4.33 3.28
CA GLN A 52 -12.09 -5.69 2.79
C GLN A 52 -12.89 -6.72 3.62
N ASP A 53 -13.34 -7.79 2.97
CA ASP A 53 -14.17 -8.80 3.64
C ASP A 53 -13.38 -9.89 4.39
N GLY A 54 -12.05 -9.84 4.32
CA GLY A 54 -11.15 -10.77 4.98
C GLY A 54 -11.00 -12.13 4.28
N HIS A 55 -11.68 -12.34 3.16
CA HIS A 55 -11.59 -13.57 2.36
C HIS A 55 -10.76 -13.33 1.10
N PRO A 56 -9.58 -13.96 0.98
CA PRO A 56 -8.75 -13.82 -0.22
C PRO A 56 -9.49 -14.26 -1.49
N ASP A 57 -9.38 -13.45 -2.54
CA ASP A 57 -9.91 -13.75 -3.89
C ASP A 57 -11.40 -14.11 -3.92
N SER A 58 -12.20 -13.49 -3.05
CA SER A 58 -13.65 -13.70 -2.96
C SER A 58 -14.45 -12.89 -3.98
N GLY A 59 -13.78 -12.01 -4.74
CA GLY A 59 -14.42 -11.02 -5.60
C GLY A 59 -14.77 -9.72 -4.84
N TRP A 60 -14.27 -9.53 -3.62
CA TRP A 60 -14.57 -8.35 -2.82
C TRP A 60 -14.07 -7.04 -3.46
N ALA A 61 -12.99 -7.10 -4.24
CA ALA A 61 -12.45 -5.96 -4.98
C ALA A 61 -12.96 -5.92 -6.44
N ASP A 62 -14.25 -6.18 -6.63
CA ASP A 62 -14.89 -6.01 -7.93
C ASP A 62 -14.97 -4.53 -8.35
N ARG A 63 -15.22 -4.30 -9.63
CA ARG A 63 -15.23 -2.96 -10.22
C ARG A 63 -16.25 -2.02 -9.58
N ASP A 64 -17.46 -2.52 -9.30
CA ASP A 64 -18.54 -1.71 -8.76
C ASP A 64 -18.22 -1.23 -7.35
N ARG A 65 -17.65 -2.11 -6.55
CA ARG A 65 -17.22 -1.77 -5.18
C ARG A 65 -16.05 -0.79 -5.19
N LEU A 66 -15.04 -1.00 -6.04
CA LEU A 66 -13.92 -0.08 -6.17
C LEU A 66 -14.37 1.30 -6.66
N ASN A 67 -15.31 1.35 -7.61
CA ASN A 67 -15.93 2.60 -8.04
C ASN A 67 -16.70 3.29 -6.91
N SER A 68 -17.41 2.51 -6.08
CA SER A 68 -18.14 3.07 -4.93
C SER A 68 -17.19 3.71 -3.91
N PHE A 69 -16.02 3.13 -3.70
CA PHE A 69 -14.98 3.71 -2.85
C PHE A 69 -14.43 5.02 -3.44
N ALA A 70 -14.12 5.04 -4.73
CA ALA A 70 -13.66 6.25 -5.42
C ALA A 70 -14.72 7.37 -5.37
N PHE A 71 -15.98 7.03 -5.61
CA PHE A 71 -17.09 7.96 -5.53
C PHE A 71 -17.26 8.55 -4.12
N SER A 72 -17.09 7.74 -3.08
CA SER A 72 -17.20 8.20 -1.67
C SER A 72 -16.09 9.18 -1.26
N LEU A 73 -15.03 9.28 -2.05
CA LEU A 73 -13.91 10.22 -1.87
C LEU A 73 -14.01 11.45 -2.77
N ASP A 74 -15.18 11.67 -3.41
CA ASP A 74 -15.42 12.77 -4.35
C ASP A 74 -14.42 12.82 -5.52
N MET A 75 -13.97 11.64 -6.00
CA MET A 75 -13.04 11.53 -7.10
C MET A 75 -13.73 11.78 -8.45
N ASN A 76 -12.97 12.27 -9.44
CA ASN A 76 -13.40 12.30 -10.83
C ASN A 76 -13.52 10.87 -11.36
N MET A 77 -14.75 10.41 -11.53
CA MET A 77 -15.06 9.03 -11.91
C MET A 77 -14.67 8.70 -13.35
N ASP A 78 -14.67 9.69 -14.25
CA ASP A 78 -14.26 9.48 -15.65
C ASP A 78 -12.77 9.17 -15.70
N GLU A 79 -11.94 9.96 -15.02
CA GLU A 79 -10.49 9.75 -14.91
C GLU A 79 -10.16 8.43 -14.19
N PHE A 80 -10.85 8.13 -13.09
CA PHE A 80 -10.65 6.88 -12.36
C PHE A 80 -10.98 5.67 -13.23
N ASN A 81 -12.11 5.70 -13.92
CA ASN A 81 -12.53 4.62 -14.82
C ASN A 81 -11.58 4.45 -16.00
N GLU A 82 -11.12 5.54 -16.63
CA GLU A 82 -10.14 5.49 -17.72
C GLU A 82 -8.82 4.84 -17.25
N CYS A 83 -8.33 5.22 -16.07
CA CYS A 83 -7.15 4.61 -15.46
C CYS A 83 -7.32 3.11 -15.25
N MET A 84 -8.45 2.70 -14.68
CA MET A 84 -8.76 1.29 -14.43
C MET A 84 -8.88 0.49 -15.73
N ASP A 85 -9.58 1.02 -16.74
CA ASP A 85 -9.83 0.34 -18.00
C ASP A 85 -8.58 0.23 -18.87
N SER A 86 -7.70 1.22 -18.83
CA SER A 86 -6.41 1.18 -19.53
C SER A 86 -5.37 0.30 -18.85
N SER A 87 -5.66 -0.23 -17.67
CA SER A 87 -4.68 -1.02 -16.88
C SER A 87 -3.38 -0.25 -16.58
N LYS A 88 -3.47 1.06 -16.45
CA LYS A 88 -2.35 2.02 -16.38
C LYS A 88 -1.24 1.60 -15.42
N TYR A 89 -1.59 1.07 -14.25
CA TYR A 89 -0.63 0.77 -13.18
C TYR A 89 -0.34 -0.71 -12.95
N LEU A 90 -0.88 -1.63 -13.76
CA LEU A 90 -0.61 -3.06 -13.56
C LEU A 90 0.88 -3.43 -13.64
N GLN A 91 1.66 -2.73 -14.46
CA GLN A 91 3.11 -2.97 -14.52
C GLN A 91 3.81 -2.50 -13.24
N ARG A 92 3.35 -1.38 -12.64
CA ARG A 92 3.87 -0.90 -11.35
C ARG A 92 3.55 -1.89 -10.23
N VAL A 93 2.32 -2.39 -10.16
CA VAL A 93 1.90 -3.42 -9.21
C VAL A 93 2.77 -4.67 -9.32
N LYS A 94 3.04 -5.13 -10.55
CA LYS A 94 3.93 -6.27 -10.80
C LYS A 94 5.39 -5.97 -10.39
N ALA A 95 5.89 -4.79 -10.68
CA ALA A 95 7.24 -4.37 -10.30
C ALA A 95 7.39 -4.33 -8.77
N ASN A 96 6.39 -3.81 -8.04
CA ASN A 96 6.36 -3.80 -6.58
C ASN A 96 6.38 -5.21 -5.99
N TYR A 97 5.57 -6.13 -6.53
CA TYR A 97 5.61 -7.52 -6.12
C TYR A 97 7.00 -8.14 -6.30
N ASN A 98 7.62 -7.93 -7.46
CA ASN A 98 8.97 -8.43 -7.74
C ASN A 98 10.01 -7.81 -6.80
N GLU A 99 9.88 -6.53 -6.47
CA GLU A 99 10.78 -5.86 -5.52
C GLU A 99 10.60 -6.42 -4.10
N ALA A 100 9.36 -6.68 -3.66
CA ALA A 100 9.10 -7.33 -2.39
C ALA A 100 9.75 -8.72 -2.32
N VAL A 101 9.58 -9.54 -3.35
CA VAL A 101 10.21 -10.87 -3.45
C VAL A 101 11.72 -10.78 -3.43
N LYS A 102 12.33 -9.86 -4.18
CA LYS A 102 13.78 -9.62 -4.23
C LYS A 102 14.36 -9.23 -2.87
N ASN A 103 13.57 -8.57 -2.04
CA ASN A 103 13.93 -8.20 -0.67
C ASN A 103 13.50 -9.25 0.37
N ASP A 104 13.23 -10.50 -0.04
CA ASP A 104 12.82 -11.61 0.82
C ASP A 104 11.60 -11.27 1.71
N ALA A 105 10.67 -10.48 1.21
CA ALA A 105 9.38 -10.28 1.86
C ALA A 105 8.51 -11.50 1.53
N ASN A 106 8.37 -12.43 2.48
CA ASN A 106 7.65 -13.69 2.28
C ASN A 106 6.24 -13.68 2.91
N SER A 107 5.87 -12.57 3.53
CA SER A 107 4.58 -12.37 4.19
C SER A 107 4.25 -10.88 4.30
N THR A 108 2.97 -10.58 4.54
CA THR A 108 2.50 -9.22 4.84
C THR A 108 1.96 -9.13 6.26
N PRO A 109 2.22 -8.02 6.96
CA PRO A 109 3.13 -6.97 6.56
C PRO A 109 4.60 -7.36 6.75
N THR A 110 5.49 -6.89 5.87
CA THR A 110 6.95 -6.89 6.07
C THR A 110 7.42 -5.44 6.06
N PHE A 111 8.24 -5.08 7.03
CA PHE A 111 8.81 -3.73 7.16
C PHE A 111 10.31 -3.78 6.96
N ILE A 112 10.84 -2.84 6.20
CA ILE A 112 12.27 -2.63 6.00
C ILE A 112 12.57 -1.19 6.37
N ILE A 113 13.37 -0.99 7.41
CA ILE A 113 13.82 0.34 7.86
C ILE A 113 15.24 0.53 7.34
N ILE A 114 15.48 1.64 6.66
CA ILE A 114 16.76 1.95 6.04
C ILE A 114 17.21 3.33 6.57
N SER A 115 18.37 3.38 7.21
CA SER A 115 18.98 4.64 7.65
C SER A 115 19.64 5.38 6.49
N GLN A 116 20.00 6.64 6.70
CA GLN A 116 20.68 7.45 5.69
C GLN A 116 22.06 6.92 5.30
N ASP A 117 22.75 6.24 6.21
CA ASP A 117 24.05 5.59 5.97
C ASP A 117 23.90 4.19 5.34
N GLY A 118 22.67 3.75 5.04
CA GLY A 118 22.37 2.48 4.36
C GLY A 118 22.25 1.27 5.28
N LYS A 119 22.30 1.45 6.61
CA LYS A 119 22.00 0.35 7.53
C LYS A 119 20.53 -0.08 7.38
N THR A 120 20.27 -1.37 7.41
CA THR A 120 18.94 -1.93 7.16
C THR A 120 18.53 -2.88 8.28
N GLU A 121 17.27 -2.72 8.75
CA GLU A 121 16.62 -3.65 9.68
C GLU A 121 15.28 -4.10 9.07
N LYS A 122 14.98 -5.39 9.19
CA LYS A 122 13.78 -6.01 8.60
C LYS A 122 12.94 -6.73 9.65
N PHE A 123 11.63 -6.52 9.60
CA PHE A 123 10.64 -7.19 10.45
C PHE A 123 9.56 -7.84 9.61
N ALA A 124 9.28 -9.12 9.85
CA ALA A 124 8.11 -9.82 9.31
C ALA A 124 6.97 -9.79 10.33
N GLY A 125 5.75 -9.54 9.85
CA GLY A 125 4.56 -9.44 10.66
C GLY A 125 4.40 -8.11 11.42
N ALA A 126 3.22 -7.93 12.01
CA ALA A 126 2.92 -6.76 12.83
C ALA A 126 3.76 -6.79 14.12
N GLN A 127 4.48 -5.71 14.39
CA GLN A 127 5.29 -5.52 15.59
C GLN A 127 4.68 -4.43 16.47
N PRO A 128 4.92 -4.47 17.79
CA PRO A 128 4.54 -3.38 18.70
C PRO A 128 5.22 -2.05 18.31
N TYR A 129 4.55 -0.93 18.57
CA TYR A 129 5.10 0.41 18.33
C TYR A 129 6.51 0.60 18.90
N SER A 130 6.77 0.08 20.10
CA SER A 130 8.06 0.20 20.77
C SER A 130 9.22 -0.41 20.00
N VAL A 131 8.98 -1.47 19.21
CA VAL A 131 10.01 -2.09 18.36
C VAL A 131 10.39 -1.15 17.23
N PHE A 132 9.40 -0.58 16.54
CA PHE A 132 9.65 0.41 15.48
C PHE A 132 10.34 1.66 16.02
N ALA A 133 9.83 2.19 17.14
CA ALA A 133 10.40 3.39 17.76
C ALA A 133 11.87 3.19 18.13
N ALA A 134 12.19 2.09 18.84
CA ALA A 134 13.56 1.79 19.24
C ALA A 134 14.50 1.63 18.03
N THR A 135 14.02 0.96 16.97
CA THR A 135 14.83 0.78 15.76
C THR A 135 15.06 2.11 15.04
N ILE A 136 14.02 2.91 14.83
CA ILE A 136 14.15 4.22 14.16
C ILE A 136 15.10 5.10 14.96
N GLU A 137 14.92 5.24 16.29
CA GLU A 137 15.79 6.08 17.14
C GLU A 137 17.26 5.59 17.12
N SER A 138 17.51 4.31 16.94
CA SER A 138 18.89 3.78 16.81
C SER A 138 19.54 4.04 15.45
N MET A 139 18.76 4.51 14.48
CA MET A 139 19.16 4.75 13.09
C MET A 139 19.17 6.24 12.71
N LEU A 140 18.68 7.11 13.60
CA LEU A 140 18.76 8.57 13.45
C LEU A 140 20.14 9.10 13.86
#